data_c4728b706f61166cb8c0555615a73b7e
#
_entry.id   c4728b706f61166cb8c0555615a73b7e
#
_cell.length_a   1.000
_cell.length_b   1.000
_cell.length_c   1.000
_cell.angle_alpha   90.00
_cell.angle_beta   90.00
_cell.angle_gamma   90.00
#
_symmetry.space_group_name_H-M   'P 1'
#
loop_
_entity.id
_entity.type
_entity.pdbx_description
1 polymer ?
#
loop_
_entity_poly.entity_id
_entity_poly.type
_entity_poly.pdbx_seq_one_letter_code
_entity_poly.pdbx_strand_id
1 'polypeptide(L)'
;MALGTYIQIITLNINGLNAPTKRHRLAECIQKQDPYICCLQETHFRPKDTYRLKVRGWKNIFHSNGKQKKAGVAILISHKTDLKIKITRDKEGHYIMIKGSIQEEDITIVNIYAPNIGAPQYIRQTLTDIKGEIDSNTVTVGNLTPYAHQWIDHQNRKIIRKHKS
;
A
#
# COMPACT_ATOMS: atom_id res chain seq x y z
N MET A 1 20.10 -16.93 -17.93
CA MET A 1 18.67 -17.00 -17.61
C MET A 1 18.42 -16.18 -16.35
N ALA A 2 17.77 -15.05 -16.48
CA ALA A 2 17.41 -14.27 -15.32
C ALA A 2 16.36 -15.04 -14.54
N LEU A 3 16.71 -15.49 -13.35
CA LEU A 3 15.73 -15.95 -12.38
C LEU A 3 14.90 -14.73 -12.00
N GLY A 4 13.60 -14.77 -12.33
CA GLY A 4 12.70 -13.72 -11.96
C GLY A 4 12.75 -13.46 -10.46
N THR A 5 12.96 -12.23 -10.08
CA THR A 5 12.96 -11.84 -8.69
C THR A 5 11.52 -11.69 -8.21
N TYR A 6 11.15 -12.48 -7.21
CA TYR A 6 9.84 -12.40 -6.60
C TYR A 6 9.86 -11.40 -5.45
N ILE A 7 9.02 -10.38 -5.54
CA ILE A 7 8.81 -9.42 -4.46
C ILE A 7 7.51 -9.78 -3.77
N GLN A 8 7.60 -10.10 -2.49
CA GLN A 8 6.41 -10.38 -1.69
C GLN A 8 5.80 -9.09 -1.18
N ILE A 9 4.56 -8.84 -1.57
CA ILE A 9 3.76 -7.71 -1.11
C ILE A 9 2.58 -8.24 -0.30
N ILE A 10 2.42 -7.75 0.92
CA ILE A 10 1.26 -8.03 1.77
C ILE A 10 0.35 -6.81 1.76
N THR A 11 -0.94 -7.03 1.64
CA THR A 11 -1.95 -5.99 1.77
C THR A 11 -2.96 -6.36 2.85
N LEU A 12 -3.25 -5.43 3.76
CA LEU A 12 -4.10 -5.65 4.93
C LEU A 12 -5.04 -4.46 5.15
N ASN A 13 -6.33 -4.74 5.27
CA ASN A 13 -7.27 -3.78 5.84
C ASN A 13 -7.28 -3.94 7.37
N ILE A 14 -6.85 -2.92 8.09
CA ILE A 14 -6.57 -3.01 9.52
C ILE A 14 -7.74 -2.56 10.39
N ASN A 15 -8.63 -1.73 9.85
CA ASN A 15 -9.74 -1.15 10.61
C ASN A 15 -9.25 -0.45 11.90
N GLY A 16 -8.24 0.39 11.74
CA GLY A 16 -7.69 1.22 12.81
C GLY A 16 -6.49 0.63 13.55
N LEU A 17 -5.48 1.46 13.77
CA LEU A 17 -4.23 1.13 14.46
C LEU A 17 -4.02 1.95 15.75
N ASN A 18 -5.06 2.61 16.24
CA ASN A 18 -4.92 3.45 17.42
C ASN A 18 -4.73 2.64 18.71
N ALA A 19 -5.26 1.42 18.76
CA ALA A 19 -5.06 0.53 19.90
C ALA A 19 -3.66 -0.10 19.88
N PRO A 20 -2.90 -0.02 20.98
CA PRO A 20 -1.55 -0.63 21.06
C PRO A 20 -1.55 -2.12 20.72
N THR A 21 -2.54 -2.87 21.15
CA THR A 21 -2.68 -4.30 20.88
C THR A 21 -2.71 -4.61 19.40
N LYS A 22 -3.45 -3.81 18.61
CA LYS A 22 -3.50 -3.97 17.16
C LYS A 22 -2.16 -3.69 16.49
N ARG A 23 -1.45 -2.66 16.95
CA ARG A 23 -0.11 -2.34 16.43
C ARG A 23 0.88 -3.47 16.72
N HIS A 24 0.83 -4.07 17.90
CA HIS A 24 1.68 -5.22 18.25
C HIS A 24 1.38 -6.44 17.38
N ARG A 25 0.11 -6.76 17.18
CA ARG A 25 -0.30 -7.88 16.31
C ARG A 25 0.12 -7.68 14.86
N LEU A 26 0.00 -6.45 14.37
CA LEU A 26 0.47 -6.10 13.03
C LEU A 26 1.98 -6.29 12.91
N ALA A 27 2.76 -5.78 13.87
CA ALA A 27 4.20 -5.91 13.88
C ALA A 27 4.64 -7.38 13.91
N GLU A 28 4.00 -8.21 14.71
CA GLU A 28 4.26 -9.66 14.76
C GLU A 28 3.94 -10.32 13.42
N CYS A 29 2.82 -9.98 12.81
CA CYS A 29 2.42 -10.51 11.50
C CYS A 29 3.44 -10.15 10.41
N ILE A 30 3.87 -8.90 10.38
CA ILE A 30 4.86 -8.42 9.41
C ILE A 30 6.20 -9.12 9.63
N GLN A 31 6.67 -9.23 10.86
CA GLN A 31 7.92 -9.90 11.19
C GLN A 31 7.89 -11.38 10.85
N LYS A 32 6.79 -12.07 11.14
CA LYS A 32 6.61 -13.49 10.85
C LYS A 32 6.59 -13.77 9.35
N GLN A 33 5.92 -12.96 8.56
CA GLN A 33 5.82 -13.17 7.12
C GLN A 33 7.00 -12.60 6.34
N ASP A 34 7.71 -11.64 6.93
CA ASP A 34 8.91 -11.01 6.39
C ASP A 34 8.77 -10.58 4.92
N PRO A 35 7.76 -9.79 4.55
CA PRO A 35 7.58 -9.32 3.19
C PRO A 35 8.60 -8.24 2.83
N TYR A 36 8.69 -7.90 1.54
CA TYR A 36 9.42 -6.72 1.09
C TYR A 36 8.65 -5.45 1.29
N ILE A 37 7.33 -5.49 1.08
CA ILE A 37 6.44 -4.35 1.16
C ILE A 37 5.16 -4.76 1.84
N CYS A 38 4.64 -3.89 2.72
CA CYS A 38 3.35 -4.06 3.38
C CYS A 38 2.48 -2.84 3.12
N CYS A 39 1.31 -3.05 2.53
CA CYS A 39 0.33 -2.01 2.23
C CYS A 39 -0.84 -2.12 3.21
N LEU A 40 -1.16 -1.04 3.90
CA LEU A 40 -2.21 -0.98 4.89
C LEU A 40 -3.32 -0.04 4.44
N GLN A 41 -4.57 -0.43 4.67
CA GLN A 41 -5.75 0.39 4.47
C GLN A 41 -6.48 0.57 5.80
N GLU A 42 -7.20 1.68 5.92
CA GLU A 42 -7.95 2.05 7.12
C GLU A 42 -7.08 2.11 8.38
N THR A 43 -5.96 2.82 8.31
CA THR A 43 -5.06 2.98 9.45
C THR A 43 -5.67 3.82 10.57
N HIS A 44 -6.56 4.76 10.24
CA HIS A 44 -7.27 5.66 11.17
C HIS A 44 -6.35 6.56 11.99
N PHE A 45 -5.09 6.71 11.60
CA PHE A 45 -4.18 7.63 12.26
C PHE A 45 -4.52 9.08 11.94
N ARG A 46 -4.41 9.91 12.94
CA ARG A 46 -4.25 11.35 12.74
C ARG A 46 -2.77 11.63 12.37
N PRO A 47 -2.48 12.71 11.64
CA PRO A 47 -1.09 13.02 11.27
C PRO A 47 -0.12 13.03 12.47
N LYS A 48 -0.58 13.50 13.63
CA LYS A 48 0.21 13.54 14.87
C LYS A 48 0.46 12.18 15.51
N ASP A 49 -0.28 11.14 15.12
CA ASP A 49 -0.22 9.81 15.74
C ASP A 49 0.57 8.79 14.90
N THR A 50 1.03 9.17 13.72
CA THR A 50 1.73 8.26 12.79
C THR A 50 3.02 7.68 13.36
N TYR A 51 3.70 8.42 14.23
CA TYR A 51 4.93 7.97 14.89
C TYR A 51 4.72 6.73 15.77
N ARG A 52 3.49 6.40 16.13
CA ARG A 52 3.15 5.25 16.97
C ARG A 52 3.29 3.92 16.23
N LEU A 53 3.21 3.93 14.90
CA LEU A 53 3.47 2.73 14.11
C LEU A 53 4.96 2.53 13.96
N LYS A 54 5.48 1.55 14.68
CA LYS A 54 6.88 1.15 14.63
C LYS A 54 6.96 -0.36 14.46
N VAL A 55 7.70 -0.78 13.46
CA VAL A 55 7.98 -2.19 13.21
C VAL A 55 9.50 -2.34 13.14
N ARG A 56 10.04 -3.24 13.93
CA ARG A 56 11.48 -3.49 13.96
C ARG A 56 11.99 -3.94 12.59
N GLY A 57 13.01 -3.26 12.07
CA GLY A 57 13.55 -3.53 10.74
C GLY A 57 12.84 -2.79 9.61
N TRP A 58 11.86 -1.93 9.93
CA TRP A 58 11.04 -1.20 8.97
C TRP A 58 11.07 0.30 9.25
N LYS A 59 12.09 1.00 8.76
CA LYS A 59 12.21 2.45 8.97
C LYS A 59 11.42 3.28 7.96
N ASN A 60 11.21 2.76 6.76
CA ASN A 60 10.54 3.49 5.70
C ASN A 60 9.04 3.20 5.74
N ILE A 61 8.31 4.04 6.46
CA ILE A 61 6.86 3.98 6.58
C ILE A 61 6.29 5.28 6.02
N PHE A 62 5.47 5.16 4.99
CA PHE A 62 4.87 6.29 4.30
C PHE A 62 3.37 6.29 4.55
N HIS A 63 2.83 7.43 4.99
CA HIS A 63 1.43 7.58 5.33
C HIS A 63 0.74 8.60 4.43
N SER A 64 -0.51 8.33 4.11
CA SER A 64 -1.46 9.34 3.66
C SER A 64 -2.65 9.30 4.61
N ASN A 65 -2.80 10.34 5.44
CA ASN A 65 -3.80 10.40 6.50
C ASN A 65 -4.90 11.37 6.11
N GLY A 66 -6.15 10.90 6.17
CA GLY A 66 -7.30 11.75 5.94
C GLY A 66 -7.72 12.53 7.17
N LYS A 67 -8.55 13.54 6.95
CA LYS A 67 -9.24 14.27 8.02
C LYS A 67 -10.36 13.44 8.65
N GLN A 68 -10.87 12.46 7.95
CA GLN A 68 -11.91 11.55 8.43
C GLN A 68 -11.34 10.46 9.30
N LYS A 69 -12.06 10.12 10.38
CA LYS A 69 -11.62 9.13 11.37
C LYS A 69 -11.37 7.72 10.81
N LYS A 70 -11.96 7.39 9.67
CA LYS A 70 -11.90 6.04 9.08
C LYS A 70 -11.02 5.95 7.84
N ALA A 71 -10.34 7.02 7.48
CA ALA A 71 -9.43 7.02 6.34
C ALA A 71 -8.00 6.66 6.78
N GLY A 72 -7.10 6.71 5.85
CA GLY A 72 -5.68 6.51 6.05
C GLY A 72 -5.17 5.26 5.36
N VAL A 73 -4.12 5.42 4.60
CA VAL A 73 -3.37 4.34 3.97
C VAL A 73 -1.90 4.48 4.30
N ALA A 74 -1.19 3.37 4.34
CA ALA A 74 0.24 3.37 4.58
C ALA A 74 0.94 2.34 3.70
N ILE A 75 2.17 2.62 3.34
CA ILE A 75 3.08 1.66 2.72
C ILE A 75 4.32 1.57 3.58
N LEU A 76 4.64 0.35 3.99
CA LEU A 76 5.84 0.01 4.73
C LEU A 76 6.81 -0.72 3.81
N ILE A 77 8.05 -0.27 3.80
CA ILE A 77 9.11 -0.85 2.97
C ILE A 77 10.20 -1.41 3.86
N SER A 78 10.51 -2.69 3.65
CA SER A 78 11.54 -3.39 4.40
C SER A 78 12.94 -2.85 4.11
N HIS A 79 13.82 -2.92 5.10
CA HIS A 79 15.25 -2.64 4.92
C HIS A 79 15.94 -3.54 3.89
N LYS A 80 15.34 -4.69 3.58
CA LYS A 80 15.85 -5.59 2.53
C LYS A 80 15.82 -4.95 1.14
N THR A 81 15.02 -3.91 0.96
CA THR A 81 14.87 -3.23 -0.31
C THR A 81 15.71 -1.97 -0.32
N ASP A 82 16.60 -1.86 -1.28
CA ASP A 82 17.33 -0.63 -1.59
C ASP A 82 16.49 0.16 -2.61
N LEU A 83 15.60 0.99 -2.09
CA LEU A 83 14.60 1.67 -2.90
C LEU A 83 14.83 3.17 -2.90
N LYS A 84 15.18 3.72 -4.06
CA LYS A 84 15.08 5.16 -4.30
C LYS A 84 13.64 5.50 -4.64
N ILE A 85 12.98 6.28 -3.81
CA ILE A 85 11.52 6.42 -3.84
C ILE A 85 11.09 7.84 -4.17
N LYS A 86 10.12 7.95 -5.08
CA LYS A 86 9.29 9.15 -5.26
C LYS A 86 7.87 8.86 -4.77
N ILE A 87 7.33 9.72 -3.90
CA ILE A 87 6.04 9.52 -3.26
C ILE A 87 5.04 10.54 -3.76
N THR A 88 3.85 10.08 -4.12
CA THR A 88 2.68 10.91 -4.37
C THR A 88 1.55 10.44 -3.45
N ARG A 89 0.92 11.37 -2.75
CA ARG A 89 -0.13 11.02 -1.78
C ARG A 89 -1.34 11.94 -1.90
N ASP A 90 -2.51 11.36 -1.66
CA ASP A 90 -3.75 12.10 -1.56
C ASP A 90 -3.85 12.82 -0.21
N LYS A 91 -4.37 14.04 -0.22
CA LYS A 91 -4.60 14.85 0.99
C LYS A 91 -5.74 14.34 1.86
N GLU A 92 -6.63 13.56 1.27
CA GLU A 92 -7.80 12.97 1.94
C GLU A 92 -7.52 11.62 2.60
N GLY A 93 -6.33 11.06 2.39
CA GLY A 93 -5.93 9.78 2.96
C GLY A 93 -6.52 8.56 2.25
N HIS A 94 -6.89 8.70 0.99
CA HIS A 94 -7.50 7.62 0.21
C HIS A 94 -6.51 6.83 -0.62
N TYR A 95 -5.39 7.46 -1.04
CA TYR A 95 -4.35 6.71 -1.74
C TYR A 95 -2.95 7.25 -1.43
N ILE A 96 -1.98 6.37 -1.64
CA ILE A 96 -0.57 6.69 -1.68
C ILE A 96 0.06 5.93 -2.84
N MET A 97 0.85 6.61 -3.64
CA MET A 97 1.58 6.04 -4.76
C MET A 97 3.08 6.19 -4.52
N ILE A 98 3.79 5.10 -4.68
CA ILE A 98 5.25 5.04 -4.58
C ILE A 98 5.82 4.57 -5.90
N LYS A 99 6.77 5.34 -6.44
CA LYS A 99 7.59 4.96 -7.57
C LYS A 99 9.02 4.75 -7.12
N GLY A 100 9.61 3.67 -7.53
CA GLY A 100 10.99 3.37 -7.21
C GLY A 100 11.54 2.24 -8.05
N SER A 101 12.71 1.77 -7.66
CA SER A 101 13.43 0.71 -8.33
C SER A 101 13.83 -0.34 -7.29
N ILE A 102 13.52 -1.58 -7.55
CA ILE A 102 13.95 -2.73 -6.73
C ILE A 102 14.77 -3.64 -7.62
N GLN A 103 16.04 -3.89 -7.23
CA GLN A 103 16.94 -4.75 -8.00
C GLN A 103 17.03 -4.35 -9.49
N GLU A 104 17.19 -3.04 -9.71
CA GLU A 104 17.30 -2.43 -11.04
C GLU A 104 16.03 -2.48 -11.89
N GLU A 105 14.92 -2.99 -11.34
CA GLU A 105 13.61 -2.96 -12.00
C GLU A 105 12.72 -1.86 -11.43
N ASP A 106 12.16 -1.03 -12.29
CA ASP A 106 11.22 0.01 -11.90
C ASP A 106 9.90 -0.60 -11.42
N ILE A 107 9.38 -0.08 -10.32
CA ILE A 107 8.10 -0.50 -9.76
C ILE A 107 7.30 0.72 -9.31
N THR A 108 5.99 0.68 -9.57
CA THR A 108 5.03 1.64 -9.03
C THR A 108 4.01 0.89 -8.19
N ILE A 109 3.80 1.33 -6.97
CA ILE A 109 2.81 0.75 -6.05
C ILE A 109 1.78 1.81 -5.72
N VAL A 110 0.52 1.48 -5.96
CA VAL A 110 -0.62 2.31 -5.62
C VAL A 110 -1.45 1.60 -4.57
N ASN A 111 -1.54 2.18 -3.39
CA ASN A 111 -2.34 1.67 -2.28
C ASN A 111 -3.57 2.58 -2.13
N ILE A 112 -4.76 2.04 -2.39
CA ILE A 112 -6.02 2.78 -2.44
C ILE A 112 -6.99 2.25 -1.40
N TYR A 113 -7.62 3.18 -0.69
CA TYR A 113 -8.81 2.94 0.11
C TYR A 113 -9.97 3.75 -0.45
N ALA A 114 -11.06 3.09 -0.81
CA ALA A 114 -12.26 3.74 -1.28
C ALA A 114 -13.32 3.78 -0.18
N PRO A 115 -13.98 4.92 0.03
CA PRO A 115 -15.08 5.01 0.99
C PRO A 115 -16.24 4.12 0.57
N ASN A 116 -17.01 3.61 1.53
CA ASN A 116 -18.16 2.73 1.26
C ASN A 116 -19.24 3.39 0.40
N ILE A 117 -19.40 4.70 0.54
CA ILE A 117 -20.36 5.50 -0.24
C ILE A 117 -19.62 6.21 -1.36
N GLY A 118 -20.05 6.01 -2.61
CA GLY A 118 -19.44 6.62 -3.78
C GLY A 118 -18.11 5.99 -4.22
N ALA A 119 -17.78 4.81 -3.69
CA ALA A 119 -16.54 4.11 -4.00
C ALA A 119 -16.26 3.92 -5.49
N PRO A 120 -17.23 3.49 -6.32
CA PRO A 120 -16.98 3.29 -7.74
C PRO A 120 -16.55 4.56 -8.47
N GLN A 121 -17.23 5.66 -8.20
CA GLN A 121 -16.93 6.95 -8.81
C GLN A 121 -15.58 7.48 -8.35
N TYR A 122 -15.28 7.33 -7.08
CA TYR A 122 -14.01 7.74 -6.50
C TYR A 122 -12.83 6.95 -7.09
N ILE A 123 -12.95 5.64 -7.20
CA ILE A 123 -11.91 4.78 -7.80
C ILE A 123 -11.68 5.18 -9.26
N ARG A 124 -12.73 5.36 -10.03
CA ARG A 124 -12.61 5.80 -11.43
C ARG A 124 -11.90 7.14 -11.54
N GLN A 125 -12.27 8.10 -10.71
CA GLN A 125 -11.65 9.41 -10.71
C GLN A 125 -10.16 9.33 -10.34
N THR A 126 -9.82 8.59 -9.30
CA THR A 126 -8.44 8.39 -8.85
C THR A 126 -7.60 7.72 -9.94
N LEU A 127 -8.11 6.63 -10.54
CA LEU A 127 -7.41 5.94 -11.62
C LEU A 127 -7.24 6.83 -12.86
N THR A 128 -8.21 7.68 -13.16
CA THR A 128 -8.11 8.66 -14.24
C THR A 128 -7.03 9.68 -13.96
N ASP A 129 -6.97 10.18 -12.74
CA ASP A 129 -5.98 11.20 -12.32
C ASP A 129 -4.55 10.68 -12.39
N ILE A 130 -4.35 9.40 -12.08
CA ILE A 130 -3.01 8.78 -12.07
C ILE A 130 -2.70 7.97 -13.33
N LYS A 131 -3.60 7.94 -14.31
CA LYS A 131 -3.49 7.12 -15.53
C LYS A 131 -2.17 7.32 -16.28
N GLY A 132 -1.67 8.55 -16.35
CA GLY A 132 -0.41 8.85 -17.02
C GLY A 132 0.82 8.30 -16.30
N GLU A 133 0.68 7.84 -15.07
CA GLU A 133 1.76 7.31 -14.24
C GLU A 133 1.67 5.79 -14.05
N ILE A 134 0.60 5.16 -14.54
CA ILE A 134 0.39 3.71 -14.51
C ILE A 134 1.00 3.08 -15.76
N ASP A 135 1.79 2.06 -15.58
CA ASP A 135 2.44 1.28 -16.64
C ASP A 135 2.39 -0.22 -16.35
N SER A 136 3.11 -1.02 -17.15
CA SER A 136 3.20 -2.48 -16.97
C SER A 136 3.87 -2.90 -15.66
N ASN A 137 4.57 -1.99 -14.98
CA ASN A 137 5.26 -2.25 -13.72
C ASN A 137 4.49 -1.71 -12.50
N THR A 138 3.22 -1.35 -12.67
CA THR A 138 2.38 -0.84 -11.62
C THR A 138 1.61 -1.95 -10.92
N VAL A 139 1.64 -1.94 -9.58
CA VAL A 139 0.82 -2.79 -8.71
C VAL A 139 -0.16 -1.92 -7.97
N THR A 140 -1.44 -2.20 -8.16
CA THR A 140 -2.50 -1.52 -7.44
C THR A 140 -3.08 -2.47 -6.40
N VAL A 141 -3.11 -2.04 -5.14
CA VAL A 141 -3.63 -2.81 -4.01
C VAL A 141 -4.65 -1.99 -3.23
N GLY A 142 -5.43 -2.67 -2.42
CA GLY A 142 -6.39 -2.03 -1.54
C GLY A 142 -7.82 -2.53 -1.74
N ASN A 143 -8.78 -1.74 -1.30
CA ASN A 143 -10.20 -2.10 -1.30
C ASN A 143 -10.85 -1.77 -2.65
N LEU A 144 -10.51 -2.51 -3.69
CA LEU A 144 -10.86 -2.21 -5.08
C LEU A 144 -11.99 -3.07 -5.65
N THR A 145 -12.58 -3.97 -4.89
CA THR A 145 -13.64 -4.86 -5.40
C THR A 145 -14.95 -4.11 -5.65
N PRO A 146 -15.69 -4.42 -6.72
CA PRO A 146 -15.43 -5.31 -7.85
C PRO A 146 -14.88 -4.62 -9.11
N TYR A 147 -14.53 -3.34 -9.05
CA TYR A 147 -14.35 -2.47 -10.21
C TYR A 147 -12.96 -2.47 -10.83
N ALA A 148 -11.98 -2.97 -10.11
CA ALA A 148 -10.59 -2.89 -10.52
C ALA A 148 -10.08 -4.11 -11.28
N HIS A 149 -10.86 -5.18 -11.37
CA HIS A 149 -10.44 -6.41 -12.07
C HIS A 149 -10.07 -6.18 -13.53
N GLN A 150 -10.74 -5.27 -14.21
CA GLN A 150 -10.46 -4.95 -15.61
C GLN A 150 -9.11 -4.27 -15.84
N TRP A 151 -8.55 -3.61 -14.82
CA TRP A 151 -7.30 -2.83 -14.94
C TRP A 151 -6.07 -3.59 -14.42
N ILE A 152 -6.27 -4.58 -13.55
CA ILE A 152 -5.21 -5.27 -12.82
C ILE A 152 -4.74 -6.54 -13.53
N ASP A 153 -5.62 -7.21 -14.29
CA ASP A 153 -5.36 -8.54 -14.85
C ASP A 153 -4.22 -8.61 -15.87
N HIS A 154 -3.84 -7.50 -16.47
CA HIS A 154 -2.81 -7.52 -17.50
C HIS A 154 -1.36 -7.38 -16.99
N GLN A 155 -1.15 -7.15 -15.69
CA GLN A 155 0.14 -6.64 -15.23
C GLN A 155 0.85 -7.41 -14.11
N ASN A 156 0.32 -8.54 -13.63
CA ASN A 156 0.79 -9.15 -12.38
C ASN A 156 1.62 -10.44 -12.50
N ARG A 157 2.52 -10.54 -13.45
CA ARG A 157 3.30 -11.77 -13.60
C ARG A 157 4.53 -11.91 -12.67
N LYS A 158 4.91 -10.87 -11.94
CA LYS A 158 6.15 -10.86 -11.13
C LYS A 158 5.96 -10.69 -9.63
N ILE A 159 4.73 -10.58 -9.13
CA ILE A 159 4.49 -10.21 -7.74
C ILE A 159 3.53 -11.18 -7.08
N ILE A 160 4.00 -11.83 -6.01
CA ILE A 160 3.18 -12.72 -5.18
C ILE A 160 2.42 -11.88 -4.17
N ARG A 161 1.08 -11.90 -4.25
CA ARG A 161 0.20 -11.30 -3.26
C ARG A 161 -0.24 -12.36 -2.26
N LYS A 162 -0.11 -12.07 -0.98
CA LYS A 162 -0.82 -12.80 0.06
C LYS A 162 -1.87 -11.90 0.66
N HIS A 163 -3.13 -12.26 0.48
CA HIS A 163 -4.25 -11.66 1.19
C HIS A 163 -4.46 -12.40 2.51
N LYS A 164 -4.54 -11.66 3.62
CA LYS A 164 -5.18 -12.13 4.83
C LYS A 164 -6.41 -11.28 5.07
N SER A 165 -7.53 -11.94 5.04
CA SER A 165 -8.78 -11.39 5.56
C SER A 165 -8.70 -11.18 7.07
#